data_c8af596205e979ba56ed3cdd1e369392
#
_entry.id   c8af596205e979ba56ed3cdd1e369392
#
_cell.length_a   1.000
_cell.length_b   1.000
_cell.length_c   1.000
_cell.angle_alpha   90.00
_cell.angle_beta   90.00
_cell.angle_gamma   90.00
#
_symmetry.space_group_name_H-M   'P 1'
#
loop_
_entity.id
_entity.type
_entity.pdbx_description
1 polymer ?
#
loop_
_entity_poly.entity_id
_entity_poly.type
_entity_poly.pdbx_seq_one_letter_code
_entity_poly.pdbx_strand_id
1 'polypeptide(L)'
;MGLFGNKEKHNEGGLLDVIRCDEKEYLIWKWRPAGEDVNSTKKENAIRYGSSLRVKDGEVAVFVYPGENGNQDFIEGPFDQTIKTGNFPILSSIVGAAFGGVSPFQAEIYFINLAGLIQTRFAVPFFDVADPRFLDYAVPVAVRGDIRFKITDYKEFIKLHRLINFDLEDFKSQIKSAVSKYVKGVVANIPAEKGIPVIQLERKIGEINDSVEESLKKRLQNEFGITVSSVDIDAIDIDKTSDGYHKLKAVTQDITSQTIQRQTNANLTNMEENLRIQRESMAQAQRLQNETANLS
;
A
#
# COMPACT_ATOMS: atom_id res chain seq x y z
N MET A 1 -29.65 57.20 -26.02
CA MET A 1 -28.24 57.15 -25.57
C MET A 1 -27.99 55.77 -25.01
N GLY A 2 -27.14 55.09 -25.69
CA GLY A 2 -27.01 53.63 -25.68
C GLY A 2 -26.39 53.03 -24.43
N LEU A 3 -27.03 51.98 -24.01
CA LEU A 3 -26.50 51.00 -23.08
C LEU A 3 -25.74 49.95 -23.90
N PHE A 4 -24.44 50.02 -23.90
CA PHE A 4 -23.60 48.90 -24.30
C PHE A 4 -23.37 48.04 -23.06
N GLY A 5 -24.25 47.08 -22.84
CA GLY A 5 -23.98 45.92 -22.00
C GLY A 5 -22.94 45.06 -22.70
N ASN A 6 -21.75 44.99 -22.14
CA ASN A 6 -20.70 44.07 -22.52
C ASN A 6 -21.20 42.65 -22.17
N LYS A 7 -21.86 41.99 -23.12
CA LYS A 7 -22.03 40.53 -23.06
C LYS A 7 -20.65 39.95 -23.26
N GLU A 8 -20.04 39.49 -22.17
CA GLU A 8 -18.98 38.48 -22.27
C GLU A 8 -19.55 37.38 -23.14
N LYS A 9 -19.10 37.34 -24.38
CA LYS A 9 -19.28 36.18 -25.24
C LYS A 9 -18.50 35.03 -24.59
N HIS A 10 -19.16 34.24 -23.77
CA HIS A 10 -18.73 32.89 -23.60
C HIS A 10 -18.64 32.27 -24.97
N ASN A 11 -17.43 31.96 -25.42
CA ASN A 11 -17.18 31.27 -26.66
C ASN A 11 -17.68 29.81 -26.50
N GLU A 12 -19.00 29.66 -26.50
CA GLU A 12 -19.64 28.38 -26.72
C GLU A 12 -19.37 27.98 -28.17
N GLY A 13 -18.35 27.16 -28.36
CA GLY A 13 -17.96 26.64 -29.65
C GLY A 13 -16.68 27.27 -30.21
N GLY A 14 -15.65 27.42 -29.40
CA GLY A 14 -14.28 27.58 -29.90
C GLY A 14 -13.99 26.48 -30.92
N LEU A 15 -13.35 26.86 -32.03
CA LEU A 15 -13.06 25.96 -33.15
C LEU A 15 -12.22 24.71 -32.71
N LEU A 16 -11.58 24.76 -31.54
CA LEU A 16 -10.66 23.70 -31.04
C LEU A 16 -10.83 23.54 -29.54
N ASP A 17 -10.75 22.30 -29.09
CA ASP A 17 -10.77 21.95 -27.66
C ASP A 17 -9.37 21.98 -27.04
N VAL A 18 -9.31 22.27 -25.74
CA VAL A 18 -8.10 22.08 -24.93
C VAL A 18 -8.34 20.88 -24.03
N ILE A 19 -7.66 19.80 -24.36
CA ILE A 19 -7.79 18.51 -23.68
C ILE A 19 -6.71 18.40 -22.63
N ARG A 20 -7.09 18.45 -21.37
CA ARG A 20 -6.19 18.33 -20.21
C ARG A 20 -6.98 17.90 -18.98
N CYS A 21 -6.27 17.35 -17.99
CA CYS A 21 -6.82 17.08 -16.67
C CYS A 21 -6.45 18.21 -15.70
N ASP A 22 -7.44 18.82 -15.07
CA ASP A 22 -7.26 19.87 -14.06
C ASP A 22 -7.53 19.35 -12.63
N GLU A 23 -7.89 18.06 -12.46
CA GLU A 23 -8.10 17.45 -11.17
C GLU A 23 -6.80 17.31 -10.40
N LYS A 24 -6.89 17.48 -9.06
CA LYS A 24 -5.74 17.40 -8.17
C LYS A 24 -5.51 16.00 -7.64
N GLU A 25 -6.59 15.29 -7.33
CA GLU A 25 -6.55 13.95 -6.77
C GLU A 25 -7.42 13.01 -7.62
N TYR A 26 -6.76 12.14 -8.36
CA TYR A 26 -7.41 11.14 -9.21
C TYR A 26 -6.44 10.00 -9.52
N LEU A 27 -6.99 8.83 -9.83
CA LEU A 27 -6.26 7.73 -10.49
C LEU A 27 -6.60 7.70 -11.97
N ILE A 28 -7.89 7.71 -12.30
CA ILE A 28 -8.43 7.77 -13.65
C ILE A 28 -9.47 8.89 -13.69
N TRP A 29 -9.35 9.75 -14.70
CA TRP A 29 -10.30 10.83 -14.92
C TRP A 29 -10.70 10.89 -16.39
N LYS A 30 -12.00 10.88 -16.66
CA LYS A 30 -12.55 10.98 -18.02
C LYS A 30 -12.67 12.45 -18.42
N TRP A 31 -12.01 12.81 -19.52
CA TRP A 31 -12.19 14.14 -20.12
C TRP A 31 -13.53 14.26 -20.80
N ARG A 32 -14.13 15.45 -20.72
CA ARG A 32 -15.36 15.82 -21.42
C ARG A 32 -15.21 17.20 -22.01
N PRO A 33 -15.80 17.49 -23.21
CA PRO A 33 -15.82 18.82 -23.78
C PRO A 33 -16.45 19.84 -22.83
N ALA A 34 -15.93 21.06 -22.79
CA ALA A 34 -16.46 22.12 -21.95
C ALA A 34 -17.92 22.45 -22.33
N GLY A 35 -18.78 22.65 -21.33
CA GLY A 35 -20.19 22.97 -21.47
C GLY A 35 -21.14 21.78 -21.62
N GLU A 36 -20.63 20.54 -21.44
CA GLU A 36 -21.50 19.37 -21.40
C GLU A 36 -21.84 18.96 -19.96
N ASP A 37 -23.14 18.81 -19.73
CA ASP A 37 -23.66 18.27 -18.49
C ASP A 37 -23.20 16.80 -18.33
N VAL A 38 -22.91 16.37 -17.11
CA VAL A 38 -22.45 15.01 -16.79
C VAL A 38 -23.39 13.92 -17.36
N ASN A 39 -24.65 14.29 -17.60
CA ASN A 39 -25.70 13.43 -18.14
C ASN A 39 -25.99 13.62 -19.62
N SER A 40 -25.26 14.49 -20.34
CA SER A 40 -25.46 14.72 -21.77
C SER A 40 -24.65 13.76 -22.60
N THR A 41 -25.31 13.08 -23.55
CA THR A 41 -24.64 12.16 -24.50
C THR A 41 -24.49 12.73 -25.90
N LYS A 42 -24.98 13.95 -26.16
CA LYS A 42 -25.08 14.51 -27.52
C LYS A 42 -23.77 14.88 -28.19
N LYS A 43 -22.73 15.24 -27.39
CA LYS A 43 -21.39 15.56 -27.89
C LYS A 43 -20.30 14.77 -27.18
N GLU A 44 -20.71 13.82 -26.34
CA GLU A 44 -19.78 12.98 -25.62
C GLU A 44 -18.86 12.29 -26.64
N ASN A 45 -17.56 12.37 -26.37
CA ASN A 45 -16.52 11.72 -27.18
C ASN A 45 -16.24 12.32 -28.57
N ALA A 46 -16.89 13.41 -28.96
CA ALA A 46 -16.59 14.10 -30.21
C ALA A 46 -15.39 15.06 -30.04
N ILE A 47 -14.27 14.75 -30.70
CA ILE A 47 -13.03 15.52 -30.64
C ILE A 47 -12.72 16.12 -31.98
N ARG A 48 -12.36 17.41 -31.97
CA ARG A 48 -11.99 18.12 -33.19
C ARG A 48 -10.51 17.90 -33.49
N TYR A 49 -10.25 17.52 -34.75
CA TYR A 49 -8.86 17.41 -35.21
C TYR A 49 -8.18 18.79 -35.11
N GLY A 50 -6.97 18.81 -34.58
CA GLY A 50 -6.25 20.06 -34.31
C GLY A 50 -6.50 20.63 -32.89
N SER A 51 -7.33 19.99 -32.07
CA SER A 51 -7.44 20.30 -30.65
C SER A 51 -6.09 20.20 -29.94
N SER A 52 -5.87 21.02 -28.92
CA SER A 52 -4.65 20.98 -28.12
C SER A 52 -4.76 19.87 -27.08
N LEU A 53 -3.73 19.04 -26.97
CA LEU A 53 -3.60 18.04 -25.92
C LEU A 53 -2.43 18.40 -25.01
N ARG A 54 -2.71 18.46 -23.71
CA ARG A 54 -1.69 18.66 -22.68
C ARG A 54 -1.74 17.53 -21.67
N VAL A 55 -0.65 16.75 -21.59
CA VAL A 55 -0.44 15.69 -20.62
C VAL A 55 0.73 16.09 -19.74
N LYS A 56 0.52 16.13 -18.43
CA LYS A 56 1.56 16.52 -17.46
C LYS A 56 2.60 15.40 -17.32
N ASP A 57 3.75 15.74 -16.77
CA ASP A 57 4.70 14.74 -16.33
C ASP A 57 4.07 13.82 -15.27
N GLY A 58 4.27 12.51 -15.40
CA GLY A 58 3.62 11.52 -14.54
C GLY A 58 2.13 11.26 -14.83
N GLU A 59 1.62 11.71 -15.97
CA GLU A 59 0.30 11.37 -16.50
C GLU A 59 0.42 10.58 -17.81
N VAL A 60 -0.61 9.81 -18.12
CA VAL A 60 -0.84 9.27 -19.47
C VAL A 60 -2.26 9.57 -19.92
N ALA A 61 -2.43 10.07 -21.14
CA ALA A 61 -3.71 10.19 -21.79
C ALA A 61 -3.98 8.94 -22.63
N VAL A 62 -5.15 8.34 -22.45
CA VAL A 62 -5.60 7.13 -23.16
C VAL A 62 -6.77 7.52 -24.05
N PHE A 63 -6.59 7.36 -25.34
CA PHE A 63 -7.65 7.57 -26.35
C PHE A 63 -8.25 6.21 -26.67
N VAL A 64 -9.53 6.03 -26.38
CA VAL A 64 -10.28 4.81 -26.64
C VAL A 64 -11.22 5.08 -27.81
N TYR A 65 -10.97 4.42 -28.95
CA TYR A 65 -11.77 4.60 -30.15
C TYR A 65 -12.94 3.61 -30.19
N PRO A 66 -14.10 4.00 -30.76
CA PRO A 66 -15.22 3.11 -30.93
C PRO A 66 -14.87 1.96 -31.89
N GLY A 67 -15.37 0.78 -31.58
CA GLY A 67 -15.18 -0.43 -32.41
C GLY A 67 -15.03 -1.70 -31.56
N GLU A 68 -15.21 -2.86 -32.18
CA GLU A 68 -15.19 -4.15 -31.48
C GLU A 68 -13.81 -4.49 -30.89
N ASN A 69 -12.73 -3.92 -31.41
CA ASN A 69 -11.36 -4.23 -30.99
C ASN A 69 -10.82 -3.30 -29.89
N GLY A 70 -11.58 -2.29 -29.43
CA GLY A 70 -11.16 -1.40 -28.37
C GLY A 70 -9.78 -0.77 -28.60
N ASN A 71 -9.49 -0.35 -29.83
CA ASN A 71 -8.22 0.24 -30.22
C ASN A 71 -7.92 1.48 -29.37
N GLN A 72 -6.69 1.60 -28.89
CA GLN A 72 -6.28 2.66 -27.96
C GLN A 72 -4.94 3.27 -28.39
N ASP A 73 -4.85 4.60 -28.31
CA ASP A 73 -3.57 5.30 -28.33
C ASP A 73 -3.21 5.77 -26.92
N PHE A 74 -1.92 5.71 -26.57
CA PHE A 74 -1.38 6.12 -25.30
C PHE A 74 -0.38 7.24 -25.50
N ILE A 75 -0.62 8.37 -24.86
CA ILE A 75 0.27 9.52 -24.90
C ILE A 75 0.79 9.78 -23.48
N GLU A 76 2.05 9.48 -23.27
CA GLU A 76 2.73 9.72 -22.00
C GLU A 76 3.18 11.18 -21.89
N GLY A 77 3.04 11.78 -20.72
CA GLY A 77 3.55 13.09 -20.41
C GLY A 77 5.07 13.11 -20.17
N PRO A 78 5.73 14.28 -20.32
CA PRO A 78 5.12 15.56 -20.66
C PRO A 78 4.83 15.69 -22.17
N PHE A 79 3.61 16.12 -22.50
CA PHE A 79 3.18 16.35 -23.88
C PHE A 79 2.32 17.61 -23.93
N ASP A 80 2.63 18.54 -24.82
CA ASP A 80 1.86 19.76 -25.05
C ASP A 80 1.90 20.14 -26.54
N GLN A 81 1.02 19.54 -27.31
CA GLN A 81 0.95 19.73 -28.76
C GLN A 81 -0.48 19.61 -29.27
N THR A 82 -0.67 20.06 -30.50
CA THR A 82 -1.90 19.84 -31.25
C THR A 82 -2.05 18.38 -31.63
N ILE A 83 -3.24 17.83 -31.56
CA ILE A 83 -3.56 16.49 -32.03
C ILE A 83 -3.39 16.41 -33.54
N LYS A 84 -2.39 15.70 -33.98
CA LYS A 84 -2.08 15.39 -35.38
C LYS A 84 -1.87 13.90 -35.53
N THR A 85 -2.20 13.36 -36.70
CA THR A 85 -2.12 11.92 -36.99
C THR A 85 -0.74 11.30 -36.71
N GLY A 86 0.36 12.08 -36.88
CA GLY A 86 1.71 11.56 -36.66
C GLY A 86 2.03 11.05 -35.26
N ASN A 87 1.29 11.52 -34.25
CA ASN A 87 1.52 11.13 -32.83
C ASN A 87 0.51 10.07 -32.33
N PHE A 88 -0.44 9.71 -33.20
CA PHE A 88 -1.55 8.81 -32.87
C PHE A 88 -1.67 7.72 -33.92
N PRO A 89 -0.93 6.61 -33.79
CA PRO A 89 -0.89 5.55 -34.82
C PRO A 89 -2.26 4.97 -35.14
N ILE A 90 -3.09 4.71 -34.11
CA ILE A 90 -4.44 4.18 -34.30
C ILE A 90 -5.36 5.22 -34.91
N LEU A 91 -5.33 6.46 -34.42
CA LEU A 91 -6.08 7.57 -35.02
C LEU A 91 -5.70 7.77 -36.50
N SER A 92 -4.41 7.70 -36.81
CA SER A 92 -3.91 7.78 -38.18
C SER A 92 -4.54 6.72 -39.07
N SER A 93 -4.67 5.50 -38.61
CA SER A 93 -5.29 4.41 -39.36
C SER A 93 -6.79 4.61 -39.56
N ILE A 94 -7.48 5.18 -38.59
CA ILE A 94 -8.93 5.44 -38.67
C ILE A 94 -9.22 6.67 -39.53
N VAL A 95 -8.52 7.75 -39.37
CA VAL A 95 -8.72 9.01 -40.10
C VAL A 95 -8.25 8.90 -41.55
N GLY A 96 -7.13 8.19 -41.79
CA GLY A 96 -6.62 7.98 -43.15
C GLY A 96 -7.55 7.20 -44.05
N ALA A 97 -8.43 6.36 -43.50
CA ALA A 97 -9.37 5.54 -44.25
C ALA A 97 -10.72 6.22 -44.57
N ALA A 98 -11.14 7.23 -43.76
CA ALA A 98 -12.51 7.72 -43.79
C ALA A 98 -12.72 9.20 -44.09
N PHE A 99 -11.74 10.08 -43.82
CA PHE A 99 -12.02 11.53 -43.77
C PHE A 99 -10.86 12.32 -44.34
N GLY A 100 -10.85 12.70 -45.56
CA GLY A 100 -9.87 13.61 -46.20
C GLY A 100 -9.51 14.86 -45.43
N GLY A 101 -9.17 14.73 -44.14
CA GLY A 101 -8.61 15.78 -43.29
C GLY A 101 -9.60 16.67 -42.52
N VAL A 102 -10.91 16.40 -42.52
CA VAL A 102 -11.91 17.22 -41.83
C VAL A 102 -12.70 16.36 -40.84
N SER A 103 -12.57 16.68 -39.56
CA SER A 103 -13.15 15.97 -38.42
C SER A 103 -14.55 16.47 -38.01
N PRO A 104 -15.29 15.85 -37.11
CA PRO A 104 -14.77 15.30 -35.82
C PRO A 104 -14.54 13.80 -35.85
N PHE A 105 -13.58 13.33 -35.04
CA PHE A 105 -13.45 11.93 -34.72
C PHE A 105 -14.05 11.63 -33.35
N GLN A 106 -14.46 10.40 -33.12
CA GLN A 106 -14.97 9.98 -31.81
C GLN A 106 -13.90 9.20 -31.04
N ALA A 107 -13.62 9.64 -29.81
CA ALA A 107 -12.82 8.91 -28.86
C ALA A 107 -13.21 9.29 -27.42
N GLU A 108 -13.20 8.32 -26.54
CA GLU A 108 -13.19 8.59 -25.11
C GLU A 108 -11.76 8.89 -24.70
N ILE A 109 -11.55 9.93 -23.89
CA ILE A 109 -10.21 10.29 -23.40
C ILE A 109 -10.19 10.16 -21.90
N TYR A 110 -9.24 9.37 -21.42
CA TYR A 110 -8.98 9.16 -20.01
C TYR A 110 -7.58 9.63 -19.67
N PHE A 111 -7.44 10.31 -18.53
CA PHE A 111 -6.15 10.61 -17.94
C PHE A 111 -5.90 9.67 -16.78
N ILE A 112 -4.72 9.05 -16.73
CA ILE A 112 -4.28 8.16 -15.66
C ILE A 112 -3.10 8.85 -14.95
N ASN A 113 -3.21 8.99 -13.63
CA ASN A 113 -2.19 9.60 -12.80
C ASN A 113 -1.19 8.54 -12.34
N LEU A 114 0.06 8.64 -12.80
CA LEU A 114 1.15 7.72 -12.45
C LEU A 114 2.03 8.26 -11.30
N ALA A 115 1.99 9.58 -11.08
CA ALA A 115 2.80 10.27 -10.06
C ALA A 115 2.07 10.40 -8.72
N GLY A 116 0.73 10.43 -8.74
CA GLY A 116 -0.08 10.62 -7.54
C GLY A 116 -0.06 9.42 -6.62
N LEU A 117 0.19 9.67 -5.33
CA LEU A 117 0.03 8.68 -4.28
C LEU A 117 -1.38 8.77 -3.72
N ILE A 118 -2.10 7.68 -3.77
CA ILE A 118 -3.41 7.54 -3.12
C ILE A 118 -3.20 6.90 -1.76
N GLN A 119 -3.76 7.54 -0.74
CA GLN A 119 -3.74 7.04 0.63
C GLN A 119 -5.12 6.56 1.04
N THR A 120 -5.20 5.41 1.67
CA THR A 120 -6.43 4.94 2.30
C THR A 120 -6.13 4.30 3.66
N ARG A 121 -7.02 4.53 4.61
CA ARG A 121 -6.94 3.94 5.95
C ARG A 121 -7.64 2.60 5.97
N PHE A 122 -7.07 1.65 6.70
CA PHE A 122 -7.69 0.37 6.98
C PHE A 122 -7.79 0.11 8.48
N ALA A 123 -8.75 -0.72 8.84
CA ALA A 123 -8.91 -1.22 10.20
C ALA A 123 -9.37 -2.68 10.15
N VAL A 124 -8.68 -3.52 10.88
CA VAL A 124 -9.05 -4.92 11.10
C VAL A 124 -9.63 -4.99 12.50
N PRO A 125 -10.92 -5.30 12.64
CA PRO A 125 -11.56 -5.45 13.94
C PRO A 125 -10.93 -6.64 14.69
N PHE A 126 -11.21 -6.75 15.99
CA PHE A 126 -10.68 -7.82 16.82
C PHE A 126 -10.88 -9.20 16.21
N PHE A 127 -9.82 -9.98 16.15
CA PHE A 127 -9.78 -11.38 15.73
C PHE A 127 -8.82 -12.15 16.61
N ASP A 128 -9.07 -13.43 16.78
CA ASP A 128 -8.25 -14.29 17.64
C ASP A 128 -6.91 -14.63 17.02
N VAL A 129 -5.85 -14.41 17.78
CA VAL A 129 -4.48 -14.79 17.43
C VAL A 129 -3.95 -15.77 18.46
N ALA A 130 -3.55 -16.96 18.03
CA ALA A 130 -3.03 -18.01 18.90
C ALA A 130 -1.58 -17.72 19.30
N ASP A 131 -1.24 -18.02 20.56
CA ASP A 131 0.15 -17.95 21.02
C ASP A 131 0.91 -19.21 20.57
N PRO A 132 2.09 -19.09 19.94
CA PRO A 132 2.83 -20.25 19.43
C PRO A 132 3.31 -21.22 20.50
N ARG A 133 3.41 -20.76 21.74
CA ARG A 133 3.85 -21.58 22.89
C ARG A 133 2.69 -22.33 23.52
N PHE A 134 1.47 -21.81 23.39
CA PHE A 134 0.26 -22.31 24.03
C PHE A 134 -0.91 -22.19 23.06
N LEU A 135 -1.00 -23.13 22.11
CA LEU A 135 -1.97 -23.09 20.99
C LEU A 135 -3.44 -23.03 21.43
N ASP A 136 -3.73 -23.50 22.66
CA ASP A 136 -5.09 -23.45 23.23
C ASP A 136 -5.48 -22.04 23.71
N TYR A 137 -4.52 -21.12 23.76
CA TYR A 137 -4.78 -19.75 24.20
C TYR A 137 -4.67 -18.79 23.00
N ALA A 138 -5.79 -18.21 22.67
CA ALA A 138 -5.89 -17.13 21.71
C ALA A 138 -6.23 -15.81 22.39
N VAL A 139 -5.74 -14.71 21.84
CA VAL A 139 -6.00 -13.37 22.33
C VAL A 139 -6.57 -12.54 21.18
N PRO A 140 -7.67 -11.79 21.40
CA PRO A 140 -8.20 -10.90 20.39
C PRO A 140 -7.23 -9.74 20.12
N VAL A 141 -6.92 -9.52 18.85
CA VAL A 141 -6.02 -8.48 18.35
C VAL A 141 -6.74 -7.68 17.29
N ALA A 142 -6.65 -6.37 17.34
CA ALA A 142 -7.10 -5.46 16.29
C ALA A 142 -5.92 -4.71 15.69
N VAL A 143 -6.00 -4.39 14.42
CA VAL A 143 -4.93 -3.69 13.68
C VAL A 143 -5.51 -2.51 12.92
N ARG A 144 -4.82 -1.37 12.95
CA ARG A 144 -5.18 -0.21 12.16
C ARG A 144 -3.94 0.44 11.57
N GLY A 145 -4.12 1.07 10.44
CA GLY A 145 -3.03 1.72 9.73
C GLY A 145 -3.49 2.36 8.43
N ASP A 146 -2.53 2.77 7.63
CA ASP A 146 -2.77 3.28 6.30
C ASP A 146 -1.88 2.61 5.25
N ILE A 147 -2.33 2.71 4.02
CA ILE A 147 -1.60 2.23 2.85
C ILE A 147 -1.55 3.34 1.80
N ARG A 148 -0.39 3.51 1.18
CA ARG A 148 -0.18 4.40 0.06
C ARG A 148 0.18 3.60 -1.18
N PHE A 149 -0.50 3.89 -2.27
CA PHE A 149 -0.30 3.19 -3.52
C PHE A 149 -0.44 4.12 -4.72
N LYS A 150 0.05 3.66 -5.87
CA LYS A 150 -0.05 4.34 -7.15
C LYS A 150 -0.16 3.32 -8.29
N ILE A 151 -0.49 3.80 -9.48
CA ILE A 151 -0.40 3.03 -10.71
C ILE A 151 0.99 3.27 -11.30
N THR A 152 1.73 2.20 -11.62
CA THR A 152 3.01 2.28 -12.35
C THR A 152 2.90 1.63 -13.72
N ASP A 153 2.22 0.51 -13.81
CA ASP A 153 1.90 -0.15 -15.09
C ASP A 153 0.43 0.09 -15.44
N TYR A 154 0.19 1.19 -16.17
CA TYR A 154 -1.17 1.56 -16.56
C TYR A 154 -1.78 0.59 -17.58
N LYS A 155 -0.97 -0.09 -18.38
CA LYS A 155 -1.47 -1.08 -19.36
C LYS A 155 -2.01 -2.31 -18.66
N GLU A 156 -1.31 -2.80 -17.66
CA GLU A 156 -1.79 -3.92 -16.84
C GLU A 156 -3.01 -3.49 -16.01
N PHE A 157 -2.98 -2.30 -15.45
CA PHE A 157 -4.12 -1.75 -14.69
C PHE A 157 -5.40 -1.69 -15.55
N ILE A 158 -5.30 -1.23 -16.81
CA ILE A 158 -6.43 -1.13 -17.74
C ILE A 158 -6.99 -2.52 -18.08
N LYS A 159 -6.16 -3.56 -18.16
CA LYS A 159 -6.62 -4.93 -18.38
C LYS A 159 -7.44 -5.48 -17.21
N LEU A 160 -7.05 -5.13 -15.99
CA LEU A 160 -7.74 -5.57 -14.76
C LEU A 160 -8.99 -4.75 -14.47
N HIS A 161 -8.98 -3.47 -14.83
CA HIS A 161 -10.05 -2.54 -14.52
C HIS A 161 -10.52 -1.81 -15.78
N ARG A 162 -11.83 -1.72 -15.93
CA ARG A 162 -12.41 -0.95 -17.04
C ARG A 162 -12.24 0.54 -16.77
N LEU A 163 -11.86 1.30 -17.79
CA LEU A 163 -11.79 2.77 -17.72
C LEU A 163 -13.17 3.41 -17.58
N ILE A 164 -14.17 2.78 -18.24
CA ILE A 164 -15.55 3.29 -18.23
C ILE A 164 -16.14 3.15 -16.84
N ASN A 165 -16.68 4.25 -16.30
CA ASN A 165 -17.30 4.33 -14.98
C ASN A 165 -16.37 3.93 -13.82
N PHE A 166 -15.06 4.19 -13.95
CA PHE A 166 -14.14 4.02 -12.84
C PHE A 166 -14.49 5.00 -11.72
N ASP A 167 -14.76 4.46 -10.54
CA ASP A 167 -15.01 5.24 -9.32
C ASP A 167 -13.85 5.04 -8.33
N LEU A 168 -13.21 6.14 -7.94
CA LEU A 168 -12.04 6.10 -7.04
C LEU A 168 -12.43 5.65 -5.63
N GLU A 169 -13.59 6.08 -5.13
CA GLU A 169 -14.01 5.73 -3.76
C GLU A 169 -14.42 4.27 -3.66
N ASP A 170 -15.10 3.74 -4.69
CA ASP A 170 -15.40 2.31 -4.77
C ASP A 170 -14.11 1.49 -4.85
N PHE A 171 -13.15 1.92 -5.67
CA PHE A 171 -11.85 1.28 -5.77
C PHE A 171 -11.08 1.31 -4.44
N LYS A 172 -11.04 2.44 -3.74
CA LYS A 172 -10.46 2.54 -2.39
C LYS A 172 -11.14 1.59 -1.40
N SER A 173 -12.46 1.43 -1.50
CA SER A 173 -13.22 0.50 -0.65
C SER A 173 -12.83 -0.96 -0.89
N GLN A 174 -12.66 -1.35 -2.15
CA GLN A 174 -12.19 -2.70 -2.52
C GLN A 174 -10.76 -2.95 -2.01
N ILE A 175 -9.85 -1.99 -2.21
CA ILE A 175 -8.49 -2.06 -1.67
C ILE A 175 -8.50 -2.20 -0.15
N LYS A 176 -9.29 -1.39 0.55
CA LYS A 176 -9.43 -1.45 2.02
C LYS A 176 -9.89 -2.83 2.49
N SER A 177 -10.84 -3.43 1.81
CA SER A 177 -11.34 -4.78 2.14
C SER A 177 -10.26 -5.85 1.93
N ALA A 178 -9.54 -5.79 0.80
CA ALA A 178 -8.46 -6.72 0.50
C ALA A 178 -7.30 -6.56 1.49
N VAL A 179 -6.89 -5.32 1.78
CA VAL A 179 -5.84 -5.01 2.77
C VAL A 179 -6.22 -5.57 4.14
N SER A 180 -7.44 -5.32 4.62
CA SER A 180 -7.89 -5.82 5.91
C SER A 180 -7.83 -7.35 5.99
N LYS A 181 -8.23 -8.04 4.92
CA LYS A 181 -8.15 -9.51 4.82
C LYS A 181 -6.70 -10.01 4.88
N TYR A 182 -5.80 -9.38 4.13
CA TYR A 182 -4.41 -9.81 4.05
C TYR A 182 -3.63 -9.48 5.33
N VAL A 183 -3.84 -8.30 5.90
CA VAL A 183 -3.25 -7.91 7.20
C VAL A 183 -3.66 -8.88 8.28
N LYS A 184 -4.96 -9.22 8.37
CA LYS A 184 -5.45 -10.24 9.29
C LYS A 184 -4.71 -11.56 9.14
N GLY A 185 -4.55 -12.06 7.91
CA GLY A 185 -3.86 -13.31 7.62
C GLY A 185 -2.39 -13.29 8.02
N VAL A 186 -1.68 -12.21 7.73
CA VAL A 186 -0.26 -12.06 8.10
C VAL A 186 -0.11 -11.97 9.61
N VAL A 187 -0.86 -11.09 10.27
CA VAL A 187 -0.74 -10.87 11.73
C VAL A 187 -1.13 -12.12 12.53
N ALA A 188 -2.11 -12.90 12.06
CA ALA A 188 -2.48 -14.15 12.71
C ALA A 188 -1.33 -15.20 12.69
N ASN A 189 -0.49 -15.18 11.66
CA ASN A 189 0.58 -16.16 11.48
C ASN A 189 1.94 -15.72 12.04
N ILE A 190 2.18 -14.42 12.17
CA ILE A 190 3.46 -13.86 12.64
C ILE A 190 3.93 -14.45 13.98
N PRO A 191 3.08 -14.63 15.00
CA PRO A 191 3.51 -15.24 16.26
C PRO A 191 4.17 -16.60 16.06
N ALA A 192 3.59 -17.46 15.24
CA ALA A 192 4.12 -18.79 14.94
C ALA A 192 5.38 -18.72 14.04
N GLU A 193 5.37 -17.86 13.02
CA GLU A 193 6.48 -17.74 12.06
C GLU A 193 7.74 -17.14 12.68
N LYS A 194 7.58 -16.14 13.55
CA LYS A 194 8.69 -15.39 14.16
C LYS A 194 8.94 -15.74 15.64
N GLY A 195 8.14 -16.63 16.23
CA GLY A 195 8.25 -16.98 17.65
C GLY A 195 7.93 -15.82 18.60
N ILE A 196 7.09 -14.87 18.16
CA ILE A 196 6.72 -13.68 18.95
C ILE A 196 5.51 -14.04 19.82
N PRO A 197 5.60 -13.90 21.17
CA PRO A 197 4.44 -14.05 22.03
C PRO A 197 3.33 -13.05 21.66
N VAL A 198 2.07 -13.51 21.60
CA VAL A 198 0.94 -12.64 21.21
C VAL A 198 0.84 -11.39 22.09
N ILE A 199 1.10 -11.51 23.39
CA ILE A 199 1.08 -10.39 24.33
C ILE A 199 2.17 -9.33 24.09
N GLN A 200 3.12 -9.60 23.19
CA GLN A 200 4.21 -8.69 22.83
C GLN A 200 4.04 -8.05 21.45
N LEU A 201 2.98 -8.36 20.71
CA LEU A 201 2.77 -7.83 19.35
C LEU A 201 2.77 -6.30 19.30
N GLU A 202 2.19 -5.64 20.31
CA GLU A 202 2.20 -4.17 20.42
C GLU A 202 3.61 -3.57 20.41
N ARG A 203 4.62 -4.31 20.88
CA ARG A 203 6.02 -3.85 20.97
C ARG A 203 6.84 -4.17 19.72
N LYS A 204 6.28 -4.98 18.83
CA LYS A 204 6.95 -5.50 17.64
C LYS A 204 6.35 -4.95 16.34
N ILE A 205 5.68 -3.80 16.42
CA ILE A 205 5.00 -3.18 15.26
C ILE A 205 5.93 -3.05 14.07
N GLY A 206 7.19 -2.63 14.23
CA GLY A 206 8.14 -2.50 13.12
C GLY A 206 8.38 -3.80 12.36
N GLU A 207 8.66 -4.90 13.07
CA GLU A 207 8.88 -6.22 12.46
C GLU A 207 7.62 -6.77 11.77
N ILE A 208 6.45 -6.45 12.34
CA ILE A 208 5.15 -6.84 11.79
C ILE A 208 4.84 -6.02 10.55
N ASN A 209 5.10 -4.71 10.61
CA ASN A 209 4.91 -3.80 9.48
C ASN A 209 5.68 -4.27 8.24
N ASP A 210 6.95 -4.62 8.39
CA ASP A 210 7.78 -5.10 7.28
C ASP A 210 7.18 -6.35 6.62
N SER A 211 6.72 -7.31 7.44
CA SER A 211 6.10 -8.55 6.95
C SER A 211 4.76 -8.29 6.24
N VAL A 212 3.96 -7.36 6.77
CA VAL A 212 2.70 -6.95 6.18
C VAL A 212 2.95 -6.23 4.85
N GLU A 213 3.90 -5.29 4.82
CA GLU A 213 4.23 -4.53 3.61
C GLU A 213 4.71 -5.45 2.49
N GLU A 214 5.61 -6.39 2.78
CA GLU A 214 6.10 -7.36 1.79
C GLU A 214 4.96 -8.21 1.21
N SER A 215 4.08 -8.72 2.06
CA SER A 215 2.92 -9.51 1.65
C SER A 215 1.95 -8.69 0.79
N LEU A 216 1.65 -7.47 1.19
CA LEU A 216 0.69 -6.60 0.49
C LEU A 216 1.23 -6.14 -0.86
N LYS A 217 2.50 -5.78 -0.98
CA LYS A 217 3.13 -5.38 -2.25
C LYS A 217 2.84 -6.40 -3.34
N LYS A 218 3.13 -7.66 -3.09
CA LYS A 218 2.95 -8.73 -4.07
C LYS A 218 1.48 -9.01 -4.40
N ARG A 219 0.62 -9.08 -3.37
CA ARG A 219 -0.78 -9.45 -3.53
C ARG A 219 -1.58 -8.37 -4.25
N LEU A 220 -1.42 -7.10 -3.84
CA LEU A 220 -2.17 -6.00 -4.43
C LEU A 220 -1.71 -5.67 -5.84
N GLN A 221 -0.45 -5.88 -6.17
CA GLN A 221 0.02 -5.77 -7.55
C GLN A 221 -0.64 -6.82 -8.45
N ASN A 222 -0.70 -8.07 -8.02
CA ASN A 222 -1.29 -9.15 -8.81
C ASN A 222 -2.82 -9.02 -8.94
N GLU A 223 -3.50 -8.60 -7.89
CA GLU A 223 -4.97 -8.56 -7.85
C GLU A 223 -5.55 -7.25 -8.41
N PHE A 224 -4.90 -6.13 -8.15
CA PHE A 224 -5.41 -4.80 -8.48
C PHE A 224 -4.52 -4.03 -9.47
N GLY A 225 -3.36 -4.52 -9.84
CA GLY A 225 -2.44 -3.81 -10.74
C GLY A 225 -1.87 -2.52 -10.16
N ILE A 226 -1.84 -2.38 -8.84
CA ILE A 226 -1.31 -1.22 -8.14
C ILE A 226 0.05 -1.50 -7.54
N THR A 227 0.87 -0.47 -7.42
CA THR A 227 2.15 -0.52 -6.72
C THR A 227 2.00 0.10 -5.35
N VAL A 228 2.18 -0.70 -4.31
CA VAL A 228 2.19 -0.24 -2.92
C VAL A 228 3.51 0.49 -2.65
N SER A 229 3.41 1.76 -2.26
CA SER A 229 4.57 2.60 -1.93
C SER A 229 4.97 2.43 -0.47
N SER A 230 4.02 2.40 0.45
CA SER A 230 4.24 2.11 1.86
C SER A 230 2.98 1.54 2.51
N VAL A 231 3.22 0.80 3.58
CA VAL A 231 2.19 0.37 4.54
C VAL A 231 2.67 0.82 5.90
N ASP A 232 1.84 1.55 6.61
CA ASP A 232 2.15 2.06 7.94
C ASP A 232 1.10 1.52 8.93
N ILE A 233 1.52 0.63 9.84
CA ILE A 233 0.68 0.15 10.93
C ILE A 233 0.77 1.17 12.08
N ASP A 234 -0.34 1.86 12.32
CA ASP A 234 -0.42 2.88 13.39
C ASP A 234 -0.51 2.23 14.77
N ALA A 235 -1.27 1.15 14.89
CA ALA A 235 -1.45 0.45 16.15
C ALA A 235 -1.84 -1.01 15.95
N ILE A 236 -1.38 -1.83 16.88
CA ILE A 236 -1.85 -3.18 17.14
C ILE A 236 -2.42 -3.17 18.56
N ASP A 237 -3.72 -3.30 18.67
CA ASP A 237 -4.42 -3.27 19.95
C ASP A 237 -4.71 -4.71 20.39
N ILE A 238 -4.31 -5.07 21.61
CA ILE A 238 -4.57 -6.37 22.22
C ILE A 238 -5.69 -6.21 23.24
N ASP A 239 -6.68 -7.09 23.22
CA ASP A 239 -7.72 -7.10 24.25
C ASP A 239 -7.17 -7.64 25.57
N LYS A 240 -6.74 -6.69 26.43
CA LYS A 240 -6.18 -6.98 27.74
C LYS A 240 -7.23 -7.43 28.76
N THR A 241 -8.50 -7.39 28.41
CA THR A 241 -9.61 -7.84 29.27
C THR A 241 -10.00 -9.30 28.99
N SER A 242 -9.51 -9.88 27.91
CA SER A 242 -9.82 -11.23 27.51
C SER A 242 -9.22 -12.28 28.46
N ASP A 243 -9.94 -13.40 28.63
CA ASP A 243 -9.44 -14.53 29.41
C ASP A 243 -8.13 -15.09 28.89
N GLY A 244 -7.98 -15.14 27.56
CA GLY A 244 -6.75 -15.59 26.89
C GLY A 244 -5.55 -14.73 27.29
N TYR A 245 -5.71 -13.40 27.30
CA TYR A 245 -4.66 -12.48 27.73
C TYR A 245 -4.25 -12.73 29.18
N HIS A 246 -5.23 -12.83 30.10
CA HIS A 246 -4.95 -13.06 31.53
C HIS A 246 -4.22 -14.39 31.77
N LYS A 247 -4.66 -15.45 31.11
CA LYS A 247 -4.03 -16.77 31.19
C LYS A 247 -2.59 -16.77 30.67
N LEU A 248 -2.37 -16.17 29.48
CA LEU A 248 -1.02 -16.07 28.90
C LEU A 248 -0.09 -15.20 29.77
N LYS A 249 -0.60 -14.13 30.36
CA LYS A 249 0.17 -13.26 31.24
C LYS A 249 0.59 -14.02 32.50
N ALA A 250 -0.31 -14.77 33.13
CA ALA A 250 -0.04 -15.56 34.33
C ALA A 250 1.02 -16.62 34.06
N VAL A 251 0.85 -17.44 33.01
CA VAL A 251 1.81 -18.47 32.62
C VAL A 251 3.17 -17.89 32.26
N THR A 252 3.22 -16.74 31.59
CA THR A 252 4.48 -16.07 31.25
C THR A 252 5.20 -15.59 32.50
N GLN A 253 4.47 -15.06 33.50
CA GLN A 253 5.03 -14.66 34.79
C GLN A 253 5.60 -15.84 35.55
N ASP A 254 4.89 -16.97 35.59
CA ASP A 254 5.36 -18.20 36.25
C ASP A 254 6.64 -18.72 35.61
N ILE A 255 6.70 -18.82 34.29
CA ILE A 255 7.89 -19.28 33.57
C ILE A 255 9.07 -18.33 33.83
N THR A 256 8.83 -17.02 33.82
CA THR A 256 9.87 -16.02 34.08
C THR A 256 10.40 -16.16 35.50
N SER A 257 9.52 -16.33 36.50
CA SER A 257 9.90 -16.53 37.89
C SER A 257 10.70 -17.77 38.07
N GLN A 258 10.28 -18.91 37.50
CA GLN A 258 11.00 -20.17 37.54
C GLN A 258 12.38 -20.07 36.85
N THR A 259 12.47 -19.38 35.72
CA THR A 259 13.73 -19.21 35.00
C THR A 259 14.71 -18.37 35.82
N ILE A 260 14.26 -17.26 36.43
CA ILE A 260 15.08 -16.43 37.31
C ILE A 260 15.55 -17.25 38.51
N GLN A 261 14.68 -18.05 39.10
CA GLN A 261 15.00 -18.86 40.23
C GLN A 261 16.04 -19.96 39.91
N ARG A 262 15.91 -20.62 38.75
CA ARG A 262 16.89 -21.57 38.24
C ARG A 262 18.25 -20.91 37.96
N GLN A 263 18.24 -19.76 37.36
CA GLN A 263 19.45 -19.00 37.03
C GLN A 263 20.16 -18.49 38.30
N THR A 264 19.39 -18.06 39.31
CA THR A 264 19.91 -17.64 40.60
C THR A 264 20.53 -18.86 41.33
N ASN A 265 19.85 -20.02 41.36
CA ASN A 265 20.36 -21.21 41.96
C ASN A 265 21.65 -21.70 41.27
N ALA A 266 21.68 -21.70 39.93
CA ALA A 266 22.89 -22.06 39.17
C ALA A 266 24.07 -21.12 39.48
N ASN A 267 23.80 -19.81 39.58
CA ASN A 267 24.85 -18.84 39.94
C ASN A 267 25.35 -19.03 41.38
N LEU A 268 24.46 -19.34 42.31
CA LEU A 268 24.85 -19.68 43.71
C LEU A 268 25.71 -20.92 43.74
N THR A 269 25.33 -22.00 43.06
CA THR A 269 26.10 -23.24 42.97
C THR A 269 27.48 -23.00 42.38
N ASN A 270 27.57 -22.25 41.27
CA ASN A 270 28.88 -21.92 40.69
C ASN A 270 29.73 -21.06 41.61
N MET A 271 29.13 -20.15 42.38
CA MET A 271 29.83 -19.32 43.35
C MET A 271 30.36 -20.14 44.52
N GLU A 272 29.56 -21.09 45.03
CA GLU A 272 29.99 -22.02 46.11
C GLU A 272 31.12 -22.94 45.61
N GLU A 273 31.06 -23.43 44.39
CA GLU A 273 32.11 -24.27 43.80
C GLU A 273 33.40 -23.46 43.61
N ASN A 274 33.34 -22.26 43.12
CA ASN A 274 34.50 -21.37 43.02
C ASN A 274 35.13 -21.07 44.39
N LEU A 275 34.32 -20.81 45.42
CA LEU A 275 34.82 -20.62 46.78
C LEU A 275 35.45 -21.88 47.33
N ARG A 276 34.94 -23.07 47.02
CA ARG A 276 35.53 -24.35 47.45
C ARG A 276 36.90 -24.55 46.78
N ILE A 277 37.00 -24.33 45.44
CA ILE A 277 38.26 -24.42 44.69
C ILE A 277 39.30 -23.45 45.29
N GLN A 278 38.86 -22.21 45.57
CA GLN A 278 39.74 -21.20 46.15
C GLN A 278 40.25 -21.59 47.54
N ARG A 279 39.40 -22.17 48.41
CA ARG A 279 39.80 -22.67 49.70
C ARG A 279 40.76 -23.86 49.60
N GLU A 280 40.51 -24.76 48.69
CA GLU A 280 41.39 -25.94 48.44
C GLU A 280 42.76 -25.46 47.91
N SER A 281 42.80 -24.50 46.99
CA SER A 281 44.06 -23.93 46.50
C SER A 281 44.86 -23.22 47.56
N MET A 282 44.20 -22.44 48.42
CA MET A 282 44.87 -21.81 49.60
C MET A 282 45.40 -22.83 50.58
N ALA A 283 44.65 -23.91 50.87
CA ALA A 283 45.08 -24.98 51.76
C ALA A 283 46.29 -25.74 51.17
N GLN A 284 46.30 -25.99 49.87
CA GLN A 284 47.46 -26.56 49.18
C GLN A 284 48.70 -25.64 49.25
N ALA A 285 48.52 -24.34 49.00
CA ALA A 285 49.63 -23.37 49.07
C ALA A 285 50.19 -23.31 50.48
N GLN A 286 49.38 -23.32 51.54
CA GLN A 286 49.83 -23.39 52.91
C GLN A 286 50.57 -24.67 53.25
N ARG A 287 50.13 -25.83 52.76
CA ARG A 287 50.84 -27.08 52.95
C ARG A 287 52.24 -27.07 52.30
N LEU A 288 52.37 -26.56 51.07
CA LEU A 288 53.62 -26.41 50.38
C LEU A 288 54.60 -25.42 51.10
N GLN A 289 54.05 -24.32 51.65
CA GLN A 289 54.86 -23.43 52.44
C GLN A 289 55.38 -24.04 53.74
N ASN A 290 54.57 -24.84 54.40
CA ASN A 290 54.97 -25.53 55.61
C ASN A 290 55.97 -26.67 55.34
N GLU A 291 55.87 -27.37 54.22
CA GLU A 291 56.85 -28.37 53.79
C GLU A 291 58.19 -27.75 53.48
N THR A 292 58.19 -26.63 52.76
CA THR A 292 59.43 -25.89 52.43
C THR A 292 60.10 -25.30 53.66
N ALA A 293 59.33 -24.87 54.69
CA ALA A 293 59.86 -24.37 55.95
C ALA A 293 60.43 -25.45 56.84
N ASN A 294 59.99 -26.72 56.70
CA ASN A 294 60.51 -27.87 57.47
C ASN A 294 61.75 -28.49 56.83
N LEU A 295 62.13 -28.13 55.65
CA LEU A 295 63.30 -28.63 54.89
C LEU A 295 64.49 -27.63 54.92
N SER A 296 64.34 -26.48 55.54
CA SER A 296 65.41 -25.47 55.76
C SER A 296 65.86 -25.49 57.21
#